data_1e9eb90722d2cde2ba1a34ce2804e5f4
#
_entry.id   1e9eb90722d2cde2ba1a34ce2804e5f4
#
_cell.length_a   1.000
_cell.length_b   1.000
_cell.length_c   1.000
_cell.angle_alpha   90.00
_cell.angle_beta   90.00
_cell.angle_gamma   90.00
#
_symmetry.space_group_name_H-M   'P 1'
#
loop_
_entity.id
_entity.type
_entity.pdbx_description
1 polymer ?
#
loop_
_entity_poly.entity_id
_entity_poly.type
_entity_poly.pdbx_seq_one_letter_code
_entity_poly.pdbx_strand_id
1 'polypeptide(L)'
;MSSQTSAPVASSPKAVVAALATASFLQWTGAAAVLPLLPLFLKDRGSSEGLIGAVMAAYFVGAFVAQYLAGRLSDRIGHRTVLLVGLVGYAVASFGFLLDVSGPGYLVLRGLQGAFAGGAQVAMLALVARSVRADLRGRAFAAVYGGELAGVAIGPILGTLVGLRNMAELFVVSSLGALLAGVPVLLARLRPTGAAEAADAAAARLDWTGRRGRVLVGVLVAAVVGGVLTGVYDATWTLLLDHRGAVEWQIGLSWTLWAIPFVVVTPLAGWLADHRDRRVLVIGAIGSSIVFAVIYPFISSLPWLIGLGALESVGVAMAMPAAQSLLAEAAPDAGAGRAMGLFASIQTAAIAASAAVSGGLFAIAPWVPFVAVAVVSALLTASLPVVWRGVQGRVSRPVAAGPDDVTADRRPVAVLADERLAG
;
A
#
# COMPACT_ATOMS: atom_id res chain seq x y z
N MET A 1 -36.50 -27.42 30.98
CA MET A 1 -36.47 -26.69 29.68
C MET A 1 -35.15 -25.95 29.62
N SER A 2 -34.14 -26.57 29.02
CA SER A 2 -32.82 -25.98 28.82
C SER A 2 -32.87 -25.14 27.55
N SER A 3 -32.85 -23.82 27.68
CA SER A 3 -32.68 -22.87 26.59
C SER A 3 -31.29 -23.06 25.97
N GLN A 4 -31.23 -23.80 24.86
CA GLN A 4 -30.06 -23.76 23.98
C GLN A 4 -29.96 -22.34 23.41
N THR A 5 -29.15 -21.52 24.02
CA THR A 5 -28.65 -20.28 23.39
C THR A 5 -27.85 -20.69 22.16
N SER A 6 -28.49 -20.64 20.98
CA SER A 6 -27.82 -20.85 19.71
C SER A 6 -26.64 -19.89 19.59
N ALA A 7 -25.43 -20.44 19.51
CA ALA A 7 -24.23 -19.65 19.27
C ALA A 7 -24.42 -18.78 18.02
N PRO A 8 -24.10 -17.49 18.06
CA PRO A 8 -24.34 -16.59 16.95
C PRO A 8 -23.57 -17.06 15.70
N VAL A 9 -24.29 -17.22 14.58
CA VAL A 9 -23.75 -17.67 13.30
C VAL A 9 -22.67 -16.67 12.84
N ALA A 10 -21.45 -17.18 12.58
CA ALA A 10 -20.36 -16.35 12.08
C ALA A 10 -20.69 -15.76 10.70
N SER A 11 -20.22 -14.55 10.43
CA SER A 11 -20.38 -13.91 9.12
C SER A 11 -19.73 -14.72 8.00
N SER A 12 -20.33 -14.73 6.82
CA SER A 12 -19.73 -15.39 5.65
C SER A 12 -18.41 -14.72 5.26
N PRO A 13 -17.44 -15.43 4.67
CA PRO A 13 -16.19 -14.83 4.19
C PRO A 13 -16.41 -13.62 3.28
N LYS A 14 -17.43 -13.63 2.44
CA LYS A 14 -17.81 -12.49 1.58
C LYS A 14 -18.24 -11.28 2.40
N ALA A 15 -19.02 -11.47 3.45
CA ALA A 15 -19.44 -10.36 4.34
C ALA A 15 -18.26 -9.77 5.12
N VAL A 16 -17.30 -10.60 5.54
CA VAL A 16 -16.07 -10.12 6.19
C VAL A 16 -15.23 -9.29 5.22
N VAL A 17 -15.02 -9.75 4.00
CA VAL A 17 -14.26 -9.00 2.98
C VAL A 17 -14.94 -7.68 2.64
N ALA A 18 -16.27 -7.68 2.46
CA ALA A 18 -17.04 -6.47 2.21
C ALA A 18 -16.91 -5.46 3.37
N ALA A 19 -16.99 -5.93 4.62
CA ALA A 19 -16.83 -5.09 5.80
C ALA A 19 -15.42 -4.45 5.85
N LEU A 20 -14.37 -5.23 5.58
CA LEU A 20 -12.99 -4.73 5.58
C LEU A 20 -12.72 -3.78 4.40
N ALA A 21 -13.26 -4.04 3.22
CA ALA A 21 -13.15 -3.14 2.07
C ALA A 21 -13.88 -1.82 2.32
N THR A 22 -15.08 -1.85 2.92
CA THR A 22 -15.81 -0.64 3.33
C THR A 22 -15.07 0.14 4.40
N ALA A 23 -14.49 -0.56 5.39
CA ALA A 23 -13.67 0.08 6.42
C ALA A 23 -12.44 0.78 5.82
N SER A 24 -11.74 0.10 4.90
CA SER A 24 -10.59 0.67 4.17
C SER A 24 -11.02 1.92 3.38
N PHE A 25 -12.11 1.85 2.63
CA PHE A 25 -12.65 2.98 1.87
C PHE A 25 -12.95 4.19 2.76
N LEU A 26 -13.68 4.00 3.86
CA LEU A 26 -14.07 5.09 4.76
C LEU A 26 -12.84 5.74 5.42
N GLN A 27 -11.90 4.93 5.92
CA GLN A 27 -10.68 5.42 6.55
C GLN A 27 -9.84 6.24 5.57
N TRP A 28 -9.60 5.69 4.36
CA TRP A 28 -8.76 6.35 3.37
C TRP A 28 -9.42 7.57 2.72
N THR A 29 -10.74 7.58 2.58
CA THR A 29 -11.47 8.79 2.14
C THR A 29 -11.23 9.95 3.10
N GLY A 30 -11.38 9.71 4.41
CA GLY A 30 -11.14 10.73 5.43
C GLY A 30 -9.66 11.16 5.51
N ALA A 31 -8.74 10.21 5.46
CA ALA A 31 -7.29 10.49 5.49
C ALA A 31 -6.84 11.29 4.26
N ALA A 32 -7.28 10.88 3.07
CA ALA A 32 -6.90 11.51 1.81
C ALA A 32 -7.57 12.87 1.59
N ALA A 33 -8.68 13.17 2.27
CA ALA A 33 -9.28 14.50 2.23
C ALA A 33 -8.37 15.58 2.87
N VAL A 34 -7.63 15.20 3.89
CA VAL A 34 -6.68 16.11 4.58
C VAL A 34 -5.35 16.22 3.85
N LEU A 35 -4.88 15.13 3.22
CA LEU A 35 -3.52 14.97 2.71
C LEU A 35 -3.05 16.10 1.77
N PRO A 36 -3.81 16.54 0.75
CA PRO A 36 -3.38 17.59 -0.17
C PRO A 36 -3.24 18.97 0.48
N LEU A 37 -4.04 19.25 1.52
CA LEU A 37 -4.09 20.57 2.15
C LEU A 37 -3.19 20.67 3.39
N LEU A 38 -2.73 19.55 3.93
CA LEU A 38 -1.91 19.54 5.15
C LEU A 38 -0.60 20.35 5.03
N PRO A 39 0.17 20.26 3.92
CA PRO A 39 1.35 21.10 3.75
C PRO A 39 1.03 22.60 3.77
N LEU A 40 -0.07 23.03 3.14
CA LEU A 40 -0.51 24.43 3.13
C LEU A 40 -0.99 24.87 4.51
N PHE A 41 -1.76 24.04 5.21
CA PHE A 41 -2.17 24.30 6.59
C PHE A 41 -0.97 24.55 7.51
N LEU A 42 0.08 23.73 7.39
CA LEU A 42 1.30 23.90 8.18
C LEU A 42 2.05 25.19 7.79
N LYS A 43 2.09 25.51 6.48
CA LYS A 43 2.69 26.74 5.96
C LYS A 43 1.97 27.97 6.49
N ASP A 44 0.65 28.01 6.48
CA ASP A 44 -0.18 29.10 7.01
C ASP A 44 0.01 29.29 8.54
N ARG A 45 0.40 28.21 9.24
CA ARG A 45 0.77 28.25 10.66
C ARG A 45 2.24 28.64 10.90
N GLY A 46 2.95 29.11 9.87
CA GLY A 46 4.34 29.56 9.95
C GLY A 46 5.38 28.45 10.02
N SER A 47 5.02 27.22 9.70
CA SER A 47 5.99 26.13 9.62
C SER A 47 6.92 26.31 8.42
N SER A 48 8.23 26.10 8.63
CA SER A 48 9.19 26.07 7.54
C SER A 48 8.97 24.86 6.64
N GLU A 49 9.39 24.92 5.38
CA GLU A 49 9.30 23.79 4.43
C GLU A 49 10.01 22.52 4.97
N GLY A 50 11.14 22.71 5.68
CA GLY A 50 11.83 21.61 6.34
C GLY A 50 10.99 20.92 7.42
N LEU A 51 10.24 21.69 8.22
CA LEU A 51 9.33 21.16 9.22
C LEU A 51 8.12 20.46 8.55
N ILE A 52 7.60 21.02 7.47
CA ILE A 52 6.51 20.41 6.69
C ILE A 52 6.96 19.03 6.19
N GLY A 53 8.13 18.91 5.56
CA GLY A 53 8.68 17.64 5.12
C GLY A 53 8.86 16.65 6.27
N ALA A 54 9.36 17.11 7.42
CA ALA A 54 9.50 16.29 8.62
C ALA A 54 8.14 15.80 9.17
N VAL A 55 7.10 16.65 9.16
CA VAL A 55 5.74 16.27 9.57
C VAL A 55 5.16 15.22 8.60
N MET A 56 5.36 15.39 7.29
CA MET A 56 4.92 14.38 6.32
C MET A 56 5.65 13.05 6.54
N ALA A 57 6.95 13.07 6.78
CA ALA A 57 7.76 11.90 7.09
C ALA A 57 7.35 11.20 8.39
N ALA A 58 6.96 11.96 9.42
CA ALA A 58 6.60 11.43 10.73
C ALA A 58 5.48 10.40 10.65
N TYR A 59 4.53 10.55 9.72
CA TYR A 59 3.49 9.54 9.46
C TYR A 59 4.10 8.19 9.07
N PHE A 60 5.02 8.19 8.12
CA PHE A 60 5.64 6.95 7.63
C PHE A 60 6.60 6.34 8.65
N VAL A 61 7.29 7.17 9.44
CA VAL A 61 8.10 6.69 10.59
C VAL A 61 7.20 5.98 11.61
N GLY A 62 6.10 6.62 11.99
CA GLY A 62 5.11 6.03 12.89
C GLY A 62 4.54 4.73 12.36
N ALA A 63 4.14 4.71 11.08
CA ALA A 63 3.62 3.52 10.42
C ALA A 63 4.65 2.38 10.39
N PHE A 64 5.89 2.67 10.00
CA PHE A 64 6.98 1.69 9.94
C PHE A 64 7.22 1.00 11.29
N VAL A 65 7.33 1.79 12.36
CA VAL A 65 7.54 1.25 13.71
C VAL A 65 6.34 0.44 14.19
N ALA A 66 5.14 0.98 13.99
CA ALA A 66 3.92 0.35 14.48
C ALA A 66 3.55 -0.92 13.70
N GLN A 67 3.82 -1.02 12.41
CA GLN A 67 3.56 -2.22 11.61
C GLN A 67 4.25 -3.46 12.19
N TYR A 68 5.51 -3.31 12.65
CA TYR A 68 6.23 -4.40 13.28
C TYR A 68 5.64 -4.78 14.65
N LEU A 69 5.30 -3.78 15.47
CA LEU A 69 4.73 -4.00 16.80
C LEU A 69 3.30 -4.55 16.73
N ALA A 70 2.50 -4.02 15.81
CA ALA A 70 1.11 -4.40 15.64
C ALA A 70 0.96 -5.87 15.18
N GLY A 71 1.86 -6.38 14.37
CA GLY A 71 1.87 -7.80 14.00
C GLY A 71 1.94 -8.70 15.24
N ARG A 72 2.90 -8.44 16.13
CA ARG A 72 3.06 -9.19 17.38
C ARG A 72 1.91 -8.97 18.37
N LEU A 73 1.42 -7.75 18.44
CA LEU A 73 0.31 -7.41 19.33
C LEU A 73 -0.99 -8.09 18.86
N SER A 74 -1.22 -8.12 17.55
CA SER A 74 -2.37 -8.79 16.94
C SER A 74 -2.45 -10.29 17.28
N ASP A 75 -1.30 -10.95 17.37
CA ASP A 75 -1.24 -12.36 17.75
C ASP A 75 -1.62 -12.60 19.24
N ARG A 76 -1.42 -11.57 20.09
CA ARG A 76 -1.71 -11.66 21.54
C ARG A 76 -3.13 -11.26 21.89
N ILE A 77 -3.60 -10.12 21.38
CA ILE A 77 -4.90 -9.52 21.78
C ILE A 77 -5.97 -9.65 20.70
N GLY A 78 -5.62 -10.25 19.55
CA GLY A 78 -6.51 -10.47 18.42
C GLY A 78 -6.48 -9.33 17.38
N HIS A 79 -6.53 -9.70 16.11
CA HIS A 79 -6.40 -8.78 14.98
C HIS A 79 -7.55 -7.77 14.90
N ARG A 80 -8.78 -8.19 15.27
CA ARG A 80 -9.94 -7.29 15.33
C ARG A 80 -9.73 -6.16 16.34
N THR A 81 -9.21 -6.50 17.51
CA THR A 81 -8.94 -5.53 18.58
C THR A 81 -7.88 -4.52 18.12
N VAL A 82 -6.77 -4.99 17.54
CA VAL A 82 -5.71 -4.11 17.03
C VAL A 82 -6.22 -3.21 15.92
N LEU A 83 -7.05 -3.72 15.00
CA LEU A 83 -7.68 -2.90 13.96
C LEU A 83 -8.54 -1.80 14.56
N LEU A 84 -9.44 -2.13 15.50
CA LEU A 84 -10.33 -1.14 16.13
C LEU A 84 -9.55 -0.10 16.97
N VAL A 85 -8.55 -0.54 17.74
CA VAL A 85 -7.65 0.37 18.48
C VAL A 85 -6.90 1.29 17.52
N GLY A 86 -6.44 0.77 16.38
CA GLY A 86 -5.80 1.57 15.35
C GLY A 86 -6.74 2.62 14.75
N LEU A 87 -7.97 2.27 14.42
CA LEU A 87 -8.96 3.22 13.90
C LEU A 87 -9.31 4.31 14.91
N VAL A 88 -9.55 3.94 16.17
CA VAL A 88 -9.84 4.90 17.25
C VAL A 88 -8.63 5.78 17.54
N GLY A 89 -7.43 5.21 17.64
CA GLY A 89 -6.20 5.95 17.88
C GLY A 89 -5.89 6.94 16.74
N TYR A 90 -6.12 6.53 15.49
CA TYR A 90 -6.01 7.44 14.33
C TYR A 90 -7.00 8.60 14.44
N ALA A 91 -8.26 8.34 14.81
CA ALA A 91 -9.28 9.37 15.01
C ALA A 91 -8.88 10.35 16.11
N VAL A 92 -8.41 9.85 17.24
CA VAL A 92 -7.94 10.68 18.36
C VAL A 92 -6.75 11.55 17.95
N ALA A 93 -5.77 10.99 17.24
CA ALA A 93 -4.63 11.74 16.72
C ALA A 93 -5.07 12.81 15.69
N SER A 94 -6.08 12.52 14.86
CA SER A 94 -6.66 13.47 13.92
C SER A 94 -7.38 14.62 14.63
N PHE A 95 -8.14 14.33 15.68
CA PHE A 95 -8.74 15.35 16.54
C PHE A 95 -7.67 16.20 17.24
N GLY A 96 -6.50 15.64 17.52
CA GLY A 96 -5.38 16.38 18.11
C GLY A 96 -4.93 17.59 17.27
N PHE A 97 -5.13 17.56 15.95
CA PHE A 97 -4.82 18.70 15.06
C PHE A 97 -5.77 19.91 15.27
N LEU A 98 -6.88 19.75 15.99
CA LEU A 98 -7.73 20.87 16.41
C LEU A 98 -7.13 21.67 17.56
N LEU A 99 -6.15 21.08 18.25
CA LEU A 99 -5.45 21.78 19.32
C LEU A 99 -4.46 22.77 18.71
N ASP A 100 -4.28 23.89 19.37
CA ASP A 100 -3.26 24.86 18.98
C ASP A 100 -1.89 24.42 19.50
N VAL A 101 -1.26 23.51 18.71
CA VAL A 101 0.03 22.94 19.04
C VAL A 101 1.16 23.67 18.30
N SER A 102 2.34 23.71 18.93
CA SER A 102 3.56 24.20 18.25
C SER A 102 3.99 23.28 17.10
N GLY A 103 4.86 23.75 16.21
CA GLY A 103 5.39 22.99 15.08
C GLY A 103 5.85 21.56 15.43
N PRO A 104 6.65 21.32 16.51
CA PRO A 104 6.99 19.97 16.97
C PRO A 104 5.80 19.13 17.40
N GLY A 105 4.73 19.73 17.87
CA GLY A 105 3.49 19.02 18.22
C GLY A 105 2.85 18.33 17.02
N TYR A 106 2.91 18.96 15.85
CA TYR A 106 2.43 18.35 14.60
C TYR A 106 3.21 17.09 14.20
N LEU A 107 4.54 17.04 14.50
CA LEU A 107 5.34 15.81 14.30
C LEU A 107 4.80 14.65 15.13
N VAL A 108 4.48 14.91 16.40
CA VAL A 108 3.95 13.89 17.29
C VAL A 108 2.58 13.41 16.82
N LEU A 109 1.67 14.33 16.52
CA LEU A 109 0.32 13.99 16.04
C LEU A 109 0.39 13.20 14.73
N ARG A 110 1.23 13.62 13.80
CA ARG A 110 1.38 12.93 12.51
C ARG A 110 2.02 11.55 12.67
N GLY A 111 3.02 11.43 13.55
CA GLY A 111 3.62 10.14 13.91
C GLY A 111 2.62 9.17 14.54
N LEU A 112 1.76 9.67 15.44
CA LEU A 112 0.69 8.88 16.04
C LEU A 112 -0.35 8.46 15.01
N GLN A 113 -0.79 9.35 14.10
CA GLN A 113 -1.67 8.98 13.00
C GLN A 113 -1.07 7.83 12.18
N GLY A 114 0.22 7.95 11.80
CA GLY A 114 0.91 6.90 11.06
C GLY A 114 1.00 5.59 11.83
N ALA A 115 1.34 5.65 13.12
CA ALA A 115 1.45 4.47 13.97
C ALA A 115 0.11 3.70 14.07
N PHE A 116 -0.98 4.41 14.32
CA PHE A 116 -2.29 3.80 14.42
C PHE A 116 -2.81 3.29 13.06
N ALA A 117 -2.60 4.05 11.97
CA ALA A 117 -2.96 3.63 10.62
C ALA A 117 -2.18 2.39 10.17
N GLY A 118 -0.86 2.39 10.37
CA GLY A 118 0.00 1.25 10.03
C GLY A 118 -0.36 -0.01 10.82
N GLY A 119 -0.65 0.14 12.10
CA GLY A 119 -1.13 -0.96 12.94
C GLY A 119 -2.48 -1.51 12.49
N ALA A 120 -3.43 -0.63 12.17
CA ALA A 120 -4.74 -1.01 11.64
C ALA A 120 -4.62 -1.76 10.32
N GLN A 121 -3.77 -1.29 9.40
CA GLN A 121 -3.55 -1.91 8.09
C GLN A 121 -3.01 -3.34 8.21
N VAL A 122 -2.00 -3.57 9.05
CA VAL A 122 -1.45 -4.92 9.29
C VAL A 122 -2.53 -5.85 9.86
N ALA A 123 -3.30 -5.38 10.83
CA ALA A 123 -4.39 -6.17 11.43
C ALA A 123 -5.51 -6.46 10.42
N MET A 124 -5.85 -5.50 9.56
CA MET A 124 -6.85 -5.66 8.49
C MET A 124 -6.42 -6.73 7.49
N LEU A 125 -5.19 -6.68 6.99
CA LEU A 125 -4.66 -7.66 6.05
C LEU A 125 -4.58 -9.07 6.67
N ALA A 126 -4.20 -9.16 7.94
CA ALA A 126 -4.20 -10.43 8.66
C ALA A 126 -5.61 -11.01 8.84
N LEU A 127 -6.63 -10.17 9.09
CA LEU A 127 -8.03 -10.61 9.11
C LEU A 127 -8.49 -11.16 7.77
N VAL A 128 -8.12 -10.51 6.65
CA VAL A 128 -8.39 -11.05 5.30
C VAL A 128 -7.75 -12.43 5.13
N ALA A 129 -6.46 -12.55 5.42
CA ALA A 129 -5.71 -13.79 5.26
C ALA A 129 -6.31 -14.96 6.05
N ARG A 130 -6.84 -14.68 7.25
CA ARG A 130 -7.42 -15.68 8.16
C ARG A 130 -8.91 -15.97 7.92
N SER A 131 -9.64 -15.05 7.30
CA SER A 131 -11.09 -15.19 7.10
C SER A 131 -11.46 -15.82 5.75
N VAL A 132 -10.51 -15.93 4.83
CA VAL A 132 -10.74 -16.35 3.44
C VAL A 132 -9.85 -17.54 3.08
N ARG A 133 -10.41 -18.50 2.35
CA ARG A 133 -9.66 -19.66 1.82
C ARG A 133 -8.49 -19.20 0.95
N ALA A 134 -7.44 -19.99 0.89
CA ALA A 134 -6.20 -19.67 0.19
C ALA A 134 -6.42 -19.30 -1.30
N ASP A 135 -7.30 -20.05 -1.99
CA ASP A 135 -7.64 -19.85 -3.40
C ASP A 135 -8.38 -18.52 -3.68
N LEU A 136 -9.01 -17.90 -2.67
CA LEU A 136 -9.77 -16.65 -2.78
C LEU A 136 -9.06 -15.45 -2.14
N ARG A 137 -7.94 -15.65 -1.44
CA ARG A 137 -7.21 -14.57 -0.72
C ARG A 137 -6.81 -13.43 -1.64
N GLY A 138 -6.34 -13.73 -2.85
CA GLY A 138 -5.96 -12.70 -3.82
C GLY A 138 -7.11 -11.75 -4.15
N ARG A 139 -8.32 -12.28 -4.40
CA ARG A 139 -9.52 -11.47 -4.65
C ARG A 139 -9.95 -10.67 -3.42
N ALA A 140 -9.79 -11.23 -2.24
CA ALA A 140 -10.14 -10.56 -0.99
C ALA A 140 -9.18 -9.39 -0.70
N PHE A 141 -7.88 -9.56 -0.88
CA PHE A 141 -6.90 -8.47 -0.81
C PHE A 141 -7.19 -7.39 -1.84
N ALA A 142 -7.47 -7.79 -3.09
CA ALA A 142 -7.81 -6.84 -4.15
C ALA A 142 -9.06 -6.00 -3.80
N ALA A 143 -10.06 -6.58 -3.14
CA ALA A 143 -11.24 -5.84 -2.71
C ALA A 143 -10.92 -4.79 -1.62
N VAL A 144 -10.07 -5.14 -0.63
CA VAL A 144 -9.66 -4.21 0.44
C VAL A 144 -8.78 -3.08 -0.11
N TYR A 145 -7.80 -3.41 -0.97
CA TYR A 145 -6.99 -2.41 -1.66
C TYR A 145 -7.83 -1.56 -2.64
N GLY A 146 -8.84 -2.14 -3.28
CA GLY A 146 -9.79 -1.40 -4.11
C GLY A 146 -10.58 -0.36 -3.29
N GLY A 147 -10.97 -0.69 -2.07
CA GLY A 147 -11.56 0.26 -1.13
C GLY A 147 -10.60 1.40 -0.78
N GLU A 148 -9.35 1.08 -0.45
CA GLU A 148 -8.29 2.06 -0.20
C GLU A 148 -8.10 3.01 -1.38
N LEU A 149 -7.89 2.47 -2.58
CA LEU A 149 -7.68 3.25 -3.79
C LEU A 149 -8.88 4.14 -4.15
N ALA A 150 -10.11 3.63 -3.96
CA ALA A 150 -11.31 4.43 -4.15
C ALA A 150 -11.37 5.60 -3.16
N GLY A 151 -10.98 5.37 -1.90
CA GLY A 151 -10.87 6.43 -0.88
C GLY A 151 -9.82 7.48 -1.26
N VAL A 152 -8.64 7.05 -1.69
CA VAL A 152 -7.55 7.93 -2.16
C VAL A 152 -7.95 8.70 -3.42
N ALA A 153 -8.77 8.12 -4.30
CA ALA A 153 -9.25 8.81 -5.50
C ALA A 153 -10.29 9.91 -5.20
N ILE A 154 -11.16 9.68 -4.22
CA ILE A 154 -12.29 10.57 -3.93
C ILE A 154 -11.91 11.59 -2.84
N GLY A 155 -11.14 11.18 -1.83
CA GLY A 155 -10.80 12.02 -0.68
C GLY A 155 -10.22 13.38 -1.04
N PRO A 156 -9.19 13.49 -1.88
CA PRO A 156 -8.54 14.74 -2.20
C PRO A 156 -9.46 15.81 -2.76
N ILE A 157 -10.33 15.46 -3.72
CA ILE A 157 -11.27 16.44 -4.29
C ILE A 157 -12.31 16.84 -3.25
N LEU A 158 -12.82 15.93 -2.44
CA LEU A 158 -13.75 16.26 -1.36
C LEU A 158 -13.10 17.20 -0.34
N GLY A 159 -11.86 16.93 0.04
CA GLY A 159 -11.12 17.78 0.98
C GLY A 159 -10.94 19.21 0.46
N THR A 160 -10.54 19.35 -0.79
CA THR A 160 -10.33 20.68 -1.38
C THR A 160 -11.61 21.44 -1.70
N LEU A 161 -12.76 20.75 -1.84
CA LEU A 161 -14.07 21.40 -1.91
C LEU A 161 -14.48 22.02 -0.56
N VAL A 162 -14.10 21.40 0.56
CA VAL A 162 -14.29 21.99 1.91
C VAL A 162 -13.32 23.17 2.11
N GLY A 163 -12.10 23.02 1.64
CA GLY A 163 -11.12 24.11 1.55
C GLY A 163 -10.22 24.26 2.78
N LEU A 164 -9.11 24.98 2.58
CA LEU A 164 -8.06 25.21 3.58
C LEU A 164 -8.57 25.98 4.80
N ARG A 165 -9.52 26.91 4.61
CA ARG A 165 -10.11 27.69 5.70
C ARG A 165 -10.88 26.84 6.70
N ASN A 166 -11.33 25.67 6.27
CA ASN A 166 -12.14 24.75 7.07
C ASN A 166 -11.34 23.48 7.44
N MET A 167 -10.04 23.60 7.64
CA MET A 167 -9.18 22.44 7.99
C MET A 167 -9.62 21.76 9.29
N ALA A 168 -10.18 22.49 10.24
CA ALA A 168 -10.75 21.90 11.45
C ALA A 168 -11.86 20.90 11.12
N GLU A 169 -12.76 21.24 10.20
CA GLU A 169 -13.82 20.35 9.73
C GLU A 169 -13.25 19.12 9.01
N LEU A 170 -12.17 19.29 8.23
CA LEU A 170 -11.50 18.18 7.57
C LEU A 170 -10.86 17.20 8.56
N PHE A 171 -10.25 17.70 9.64
CA PHE A 171 -9.76 16.83 10.71
C PHE A 171 -10.89 16.08 11.41
N VAL A 172 -12.04 16.73 11.63
CA VAL A 172 -13.25 16.08 12.15
C VAL A 172 -13.75 15.01 11.17
N VAL A 173 -13.86 15.32 9.88
CA VAL A 173 -14.27 14.37 8.83
C VAL A 173 -13.32 13.18 8.77
N SER A 174 -12.01 13.42 8.81
CA SER A 174 -10.99 12.36 8.85
C SER A 174 -11.15 11.46 10.08
N SER A 175 -11.39 12.05 11.25
CA SER A 175 -11.61 11.32 12.49
C SER A 175 -12.91 10.51 12.43
N LEU A 176 -14.00 11.10 11.97
CA LEU A 176 -15.28 10.41 11.81
C LEU A 176 -15.18 9.29 10.77
N GLY A 177 -14.46 9.50 9.67
CA GLY A 177 -14.19 8.46 8.66
C GLY A 177 -13.52 7.23 9.28
N ALA A 178 -12.51 7.44 10.13
CA ALA A 178 -11.84 6.36 10.83
C ALA A 178 -12.76 5.66 11.87
N LEU A 179 -13.58 6.42 12.63
CA LEU A 179 -14.54 5.83 13.56
C LEU A 179 -15.62 5.04 12.84
N LEU A 180 -16.18 5.60 11.75
CA LEU A 180 -17.17 4.93 10.91
C LEU A 180 -16.61 3.67 10.25
N ALA A 181 -15.32 3.64 9.90
CA ALA A 181 -14.65 2.45 9.41
C ALA A 181 -14.67 1.29 10.44
N GLY A 182 -14.76 1.60 11.72
CA GLY A 182 -14.93 0.60 12.77
C GLY A 182 -16.29 -0.08 12.78
N VAL A 183 -17.34 0.58 12.28
CA VAL A 183 -18.72 0.05 12.31
C VAL A 183 -18.87 -1.28 11.55
N PRO A 184 -18.49 -1.38 10.25
CA PRO A 184 -18.58 -2.65 9.53
C PRO A 184 -17.71 -3.74 10.16
N VAL A 185 -16.57 -3.39 10.79
CA VAL A 185 -15.70 -4.33 11.51
C VAL A 185 -16.39 -4.83 12.80
N LEU A 186 -17.13 -3.98 13.49
CA LEU A 186 -17.91 -4.34 14.68
C LEU A 186 -19.11 -5.20 14.34
N LEU A 187 -19.79 -4.93 13.23
CA LEU A 187 -20.94 -5.71 12.77
C LEU A 187 -20.55 -7.07 12.20
N ALA A 188 -19.37 -7.19 11.61
CA ALA A 188 -18.86 -8.46 11.10
C ALA A 188 -18.50 -9.38 12.28
N ARG A 189 -19.15 -10.55 12.32
CA ARG A 189 -18.87 -11.60 13.32
C ARG A 189 -17.67 -12.42 12.87
N LEU A 190 -16.47 -11.92 13.21
CA LEU A 190 -15.19 -12.54 12.86
C LEU A 190 -14.95 -13.76 13.76
N ARG A 191 -14.64 -14.92 13.19
CA ARG A 191 -14.21 -16.09 13.97
C ARG A 191 -12.77 -15.92 14.43
N PRO A 192 -12.43 -16.29 15.67
CA PRO A 192 -11.03 -16.50 16.04
C PRO A 192 -10.50 -17.67 15.22
N THR A 193 -9.57 -17.45 14.32
CA THR A 193 -8.93 -18.52 13.55
C THR A 193 -7.59 -18.90 14.18
N GLY A 194 -7.30 -20.21 14.15
CA GLY A 194 -6.23 -20.81 14.91
C GLY A 194 -4.82 -20.30 14.63
N ALA A 195 -4.00 -20.34 15.67
CA ALA A 195 -2.61 -19.88 15.71
C ALA A 195 -1.61 -20.76 14.91
N ALA A 196 -2.00 -21.96 14.49
CA ALA A 196 -1.07 -22.95 13.93
C ALA A 196 -0.48 -22.55 12.54
N GLU A 197 -1.33 -22.05 11.63
CA GLU A 197 -0.85 -21.64 10.29
C GLU A 197 0.07 -20.39 10.31
N ALA A 198 -0.03 -19.56 11.34
CA ALA A 198 0.80 -18.36 11.49
C ALA A 198 2.23 -18.71 11.94
N ALA A 199 2.41 -19.81 12.68
CA ALA A 199 3.73 -20.24 13.16
C ALA A 199 4.61 -20.77 12.02
N ASP A 200 4.06 -21.51 11.07
CA ASP A 200 4.79 -22.04 9.93
C ASP A 200 5.22 -20.93 8.95
N ALA A 201 4.37 -19.93 8.73
CA ALA A 201 4.71 -18.77 7.91
C ALA A 201 5.82 -17.90 8.54
N ALA A 202 5.87 -17.81 9.88
CA ALA A 202 6.90 -17.07 10.60
C ALA A 202 8.27 -17.78 10.59
N ALA A 203 8.30 -19.10 10.41
CA ALA A 203 9.52 -19.91 10.37
C ALA A 203 10.18 -19.94 8.99
N ALA A 204 9.46 -19.59 7.91
CA ALA A 204 9.98 -19.64 6.55
C ALA A 204 11.12 -18.64 6.33
N ARG A 205 12.29 -19.13 5.95
CA ARG A 205 13.45 -18.28 5.63
C ARG A 205 13.42 -17.87 4.17
N LEU A 206 13.69 -16.59 3.89
CA LEU A 206 13.90 -16.11 2.52
C LEU A 206 15.28 -16.62 2.03
N ASP A 207 15.30 -17.11 0.79
CA ASP A 207 16.53 -17.54 0.14
C ASP A 207 17.18 -16.34 -0.56
N TRP A 208 18.30 -15.89 -0.01
CA TRP A 208 19.07 -14.76 -0.54
C TRP A 208 20.13 -15.19 -1.55
N THR A 209 20.18 -16.48 -1.90
CA THR A 209 21.22 -17.04 -2.77
C THR A 209 20.75 -17.22 -4.21
N GLY A 210 21.69 -17.31 -5.12
CA GLY A 210 21.43 -17.64 -6.52
C GLY A 210 20.44 -16.70 -7.23
N ARG A 211 19.54 -17.29 -8.00
CA ARG A 211 18.53 -16.56 -8.78
C ARG A 211 17.46 -15.90 -7.90
N ARG A 212 16.99 -16.60 -6.86
CA ARG A 212 15.96 -16.08 -5.94
C ARG A 212 16.46 -14.84 -5.19
N GLY A 213 17.66 -14.90 -4.67
CA GLY A 213 18.28 -13.75 -4.00
C GLY A 213 18.41 -12.54 -4.92
N ARG A 214 18.81 -12.72 -6.18
CA ARG A 214 18.86 -11.63 -7.17
C ARG A 214 17.50 -11.01 -7.46
N VAL A 215 16.45 -11.83 -7.56
CA VAL A 215 15.08 -11.30 -7.73
C VAL A 215 14.67 -10.49 -6.52
N LEU A 216 14.86 -11.01 -5.31
CA LEU A 216 14.55 -10.31 -4.06
C LEU A 216 15.27 -8.96 -3.97
N VAL A 217 16.60 -8.96 -4.15
CA VAL A 217 17.40 -7.73 -4.10
C VAL A 217 16.91 -6.70 -5.11
N GLY A 218 16.67 -7.09 -6.36
CA GLY A 218 16.20 -6.16 -7.38
C GLY A 218 14.80 -5.60 -7.11
N VAL A 219 13.88 -6.43 -6.58
CA VAL A 219 12.54 -5.94 -6.18
C VAL A 219 12.62 -5.02 -4.97
N LEU A 220 13.54 -5.26 -4.02
CA LEU A 220 13.76 -4.36 -2.89
C LEU A 220 14.40 -3.04 -3.33
N VAL A 221 15.31 -3.05 -4.30
CA VAL A 221 15.82 -1.82 -4.94
C VAL A 221 14.67 -1.05 -5.60
N ALA A 222 13.78 -1.72 -6.32
CA ALA A 222 12.61 -1.10 -6.90
C ALA A 222 11.66 -0.51 -5.82
N ALA A 223 11.52 -1.19 -4.66
CA ALA A 223 10.78 -0.67 -3.51
C ALA A 223 11.40 0.62 -2.95
N VAL A 224 12.72 0.68 -2.83
CA VAL A 224 13.43 1.90 -2.42
C VAL A 224 13.16 3.02 -3.41
N VAL A 225 13.31 2.78 -4.71
CA VAL A 225 13.07 3.79 -5.75
C VAL A 225 11.63 4.30 -5.72
N GLY A 226 10.65 3.39 -5.67
CA GLY A 226 9.24 3.78 -5.52
C GLY A 226 8.99 4.58 -4.24
N GLY A 227 9.61 4.18 -3.13
CA GLY A 227 9.50 4.88 -1.85
C GLY A 227 10.09 6.29 -1.89
N VAL A 228 11.29 6.49 -2.44
CA VAL A 228 11.90 7.82 -2.48
C VAL A 228 11.16 8.78 -3.40
N LEU A 229 10.62 8.29 -4.53
CA LEU A 229 9.74 9.08 -5.42
C LEU A 229 8.45 9.49 -4.70
N THR A 230 7.76 8.54 -4.07
CA THR A 230 6.53 8.81 -3.31
C THR A 230 6.78 9.83 -2.20
N GLY A 231 7.87 9.69 -1.44
CA GLY A 231 8.18 10.60 -0.33
C GLY A 231 8.41 12.04 -0.75
N VAL A 232 9.07 12.28 -1.89
CA VAL A 232 9.21 13.64 -2.46
C VAL A 232 7.84 14.18 -2.85
N TYR A 233 7.02 13.42 -3.54
CA TYR A 233 5.70 13.89 -3.97
C TYR A 233 4.78 14.18 -2.77
N ASP A 234 4.72 13.29 -1.79
CA ASP A 234 3.91 13.50 -0.58
C ASP A 234 4.32 14.78 0.19
N ALA A 235 5.61 15.09 0.22
CA ALA A 235 6.11 16.25 0.96
C ALA A 235 6.03 17.56 0.16
N THR A 236 6.24 17.52 -1.16
CA THR A 236 6.52 18.74 -1.92
C THR A 236 5.60 18.97 -3.13
N TRP A 237 4.79 18.02 -3.54
CA TRP A 237 3.89 18.18 -4.69
C TRP A 237 2.90 19.33 -4.50
N THR A 238 2.22 19.37 -3.37
CA THR A 238 1.30 20.46 -3.02
C THR A 238 2.03 21.82 -2.95
N LEU A 239 3.23 21.84 -2.37
CA LEU A 239 4.05 23.06 -2.31
C LEU A 239 4.48 23.54 -3.70
N LEU A 240 4.80 22.63 -4.61
CA LEU A 240 5.12 22.97 -6.00
C LEU A 240 3.90 23.56 -6.72
N LEU A 241 2.72 22.95 -6.57
CA LEU A 241 1.48 23.46 -7.16
C LEU A 241 1.13 24.84 -6.60
N ASP A 242 1.22 25.05 -5.28
CA ASP A 242 1.01 26.33 -4.62
C ASP A 242 2.01 27.39 -5.12
N HIS A 243 3.29 27.03 -5.25
CA HIS A 243 4.32 27.90 -5.83
C HIS A 243 4.02 28.31 -7.29
N ARG A 244 3.25 27.49 -8.01
CA ARG A 244 2.76 27.79 -9.38
C ARG A 244 1.44 28.55 -9.40
N GLY A 245 0.89 28.92 -8.23
CA GLY A 245 -0.37 29.65 -8.11
C GLY A 245 -1.61 28.77 -8.26
N ALA A 246 -1.51 27.48 -7.99
CA ALA A 246 -2.67 26.61 -8.01
C ALA A 246 -3.63 26.95 -6.86
N VAL A 247 -4.92 26.98 -7.18
CA VAL A 247 -5.96 27.07 -6.17
C VAL A 247 -6.31 25.69 -5.60
N GLU A 248 -6.91 25.64 -4.43
CA GLU A 248 -7.13 24.41 -3.65
C GLU A 248 -7.77 23.27 -4.45
N TRP A 249 -8.83 23.56 -5.22
CA TRP A 249 -9.49 22.52 -6.02
C TRP A 249 -8.58 21.91 -7.12
N GLN A 250 -7.64 22.68 -7.68
CA GLN A 250 -6.67 22.19 -8.65
C GLN A 250 -5.67 21.24 -7.99
N ILE A 251 -5.29 21.55 -6.74
CA ILE A 251 -4.44 20.67 -5.93
C ILE A 251 -5.16 19.35 -5.69
N GLY A 252 -6.40 19.37 -5.20
CA GLY A 252 -7.21 18.16 -5.00
C GLY A 252 -7.44 17.38 -6.28
N LEU A 253 -7.72 18.09 -7.38
CA LEU A 253 -7.90 17.48 -8.70
C LEU A 253 -6.62 16.74 -9.14
N SER A 254 -5.43 17.29 -8.89
CA SER A 254 -4.16 16.65 -9.27
C SER A 254 -3.97 15.30 -8.58
N TRP A 255 -4.28 15.21 -7.27
CA TRP A 255 -4.22 13.97 -6.51
C TRP A 255 -5.28 12.96 -6.97
N THR A 256 -6.50 13.42 -7.23
CA THR A 256 -7.60 12.59 -7.74
C THR A 256 -7.29 12.06 -9.14
N LEU A 257 -6.81 12.92 -10.05
CA LEU A 257 -6.43 12.51 -11.40
C LEU A 257 -5.20 11.61 -11.43
N TRP A 258 -4.33 11.67 -10.43
CA TRP A 258 -3.27 10.69 -10.28
C TRP A 258 -3.81 9.31 -9.85
N ALA A 259 -4.79 9.27 -8.95
CA ALA A 259 -5.35 8.02 -8.43
C ALA A 259 -6.27 7.29 -9.44
N ILE A 260 -7.04 8.01 -10.24
CA ILE A 260 -8.00 7.40 -11.19
C ILE A 260 -7.33 6.50 -12.23
N PRO A 261 -6.32 6.94 -13.00
CA PRO A 261 -5.65 6.08 -13.96
C PRO A 261 -4.98 4.88 -13.28
N PHE A 262 -4.44 5.05 -12.08
CA PHE A 262 -3.88 3.96 -11.31
C PHE A 262 -4.93 2.84 -11.10
N VAL A 263 -6.14 3.18 -10.67
CA VAL A 263 -7.24 2.21 -10.47
C VAL A 263 -7.65 1.56 -11.79
N VAL A 264 -7.86 2.37 -12.84
CA VAL A 264 -8.36 1.90 -14.14
C VAL A 264 -7.36 1.01 -14.88
N VAL A 265 -6.07 1.34 -14.78
CA VAL A 265 -4.99 0.65 -15.50
C VAL A 265 -4.52 -0.61 -14.77
N THR A 266 -4.70 -0.73 -13.46
CA THR A 266 -4.23 -1.88 -12.67
C THR A 266 -4.65 -3.26 -13.24
N PRO A 267 -5.89 -3.50 -13.71
CA PRO A 267 -6.26 -4.79 -14.33
C PRO A 267 -5.48 -5.07 -15.61
N LEU A 268 -5.27 -4.04 -16.45
CA LEU A 268 -4.46 -4.15 -17.67
C LEU A 268 -2.98 -4.39 -17.33
N ALA A 269 -2.48 -3.75 -16.28
CA ALA A 269 -1.12 -3.92 -15.77
C ALA A 269 -0.87 -5.36 -15.30
N GLY A 270 -1.84 -5.98 -14.62
CA GLY A 270 -1.79 -7.39 -14.25
C GLY A 270 -1.71 -8.30 -15.47
N TRP A 271 -2.58 -8.08 -16.45
CA TRP A 271 -2.53 -8.82 -17.72
C TRP A 271 -1.18 -8.67 -18.43
N LEU A 272 -0.66 -7.45 -18.48
CA LEU A 272 0.64 -7.17 -19.12
C LEU A 272 1.81 -7.84 -18.39
N ALA A 273 1.77 -7.88 -17.04
CA ALA A 273 2.75 -8.58 -16.21
C ALA A 273 2.77 -10.11 -16.46
N ASP A 274 1.65 -10.68 -16.92
CA ASP A 274 1.57 -12.10 -17.28
C ASP A 274 2.08 -12.40 -18.70
N HIS A 275 2.09 -11.39 -19.61
CA HIS A 275 2.42 -11.57 -21.02
C HIS A 275 3.75 -10.94 -21.45
N ARG A 276 4.33 -10.06 -20.64
CA ARG A 276 5.57 -9.35 -20.93
C ARG A 276 6.64 -9.66 -19.87
N ASP A 277 7.87 -9.27 -20.16
CA ASP A 277 8.96 -9.37 -19.21
C ASP A 277 8.74 -8.37 -18.06
N ARG A 278 8.47 -8.90 -16.87
CA ARG A 278 8.17 -8.13 -15.66
C ARG A 278 9.29 -7.18 -15.27
N ARG A 279 10.55 -7.53 -15.56
CA ARG A 279 11.71 -6.67 -15.29
C ARG A 279 11.67 -5.41 -16.14
N VAL A 280 11.33 -5.57 -17.42
CA VAL A 280 11.20 -4.44 -18.36
C VAL A 280 10.05 -3.54 -17.93
N LEU A 281 8.92 -4.10 -17.47
CA LEU A 281 7.80 -3.32 -16.96
C LEU A 281 8.19 -2.50 -15.73
N VAL A 282 8.88 -3.10 -14.76
CA VAL A 282 9.34 -2.40 -13.55
C VAL A 282 10.33 -1.30 -13.90
N ILE A 283 11.38 -1.62 -14.69
CA ILE A 283 12.41 -0.65 -15.08
C ILE A 283 11.81 0.49 -15.92
N GLY A 284 10.91 0.16 -16.86
CA GLY A 284 10.28 1.16 -17.73
C GLY A 284 9.35 2.09 -16.95
N ALA A 285 8.56 1.55 -16.02
CA ALA A 285 7.69 2.34 -15.16
C ALA A 285 8.48 3.28 -14.24
N ILE A 286 9.52 2.77 -13.56
CA ILE A 286 10.41 3.59 -12.75
C ILE A 286 11.12 4.64 -13.63
N GLY A 287 11.61 4.24 -14.80
CA GLY A 287 12.27 5.14 -15.74
C GLY A 287 11.36 6.29 -16.18
N SER A 288 10.07 6.01 -16.43
CA SER A 288 9.09 7.08 -16.73
C SER A 288 8.93 8.04 -15.56
N SER A 289 8.79 7.55 -14.32
CA SER A 289 8.66 8.42 -13.14
C SER A 289 9.90 9.28 -12.90
N ILE A 290 11.11 8.75 -13.19
CA ILE A 290 12.35 9.54 -13.13
C ILE A 290 12.29 10.72 -14.11
N VAL A 291 11.84 10.47 -15.35
CA VAL A 291 11.70 11.51 -16.38
C VAL A 291 10.68 12.57 -15.93
N PHE A 292 9.54 12.16 -15.42
CA PHE A 292 8.53 13.08 -14.91
C PHE A 292 9.05 13.90 -13.72
N ALA A 293 9.74 13.29 -12.77
CA ALA A 293 10.34 13.98 -11.63
C ALA A 293 11.32 15.09 -12.09
N VAL A 294 12.11 14.87 -13.13
CA VAL A 294 12.99 15.90 -13.69
C VAL A 294 12.20 17.02 -14.37
N ILE A 295 11.08 16.72 -15.04
CA ILE A 295 10.36 17.68 -15.87
C ILE A 295 9.44 18.57 -15.02
N TYR A 296 8.75 18.05 -14.01
CA TYR A 296 7.72 18.75 -13.25
C TYR A 296 8.13 20.14 -12.72
N PRO A 297 9.27 20.33 -12.07
CA PRO A 297 9.61 21.62 -11.51
C PRO A 297 9.88 22.71 -12.56
N PHE A 298 10.04 22.34 -13.83
CA PHE A 298 10.27 23.28 -14.93
C PHE A 298 9.01 23.61 -15.74
N ILE A 299 7.88 22.94 -15.45
CA ILE A 299 6.59 23.23 -16.08
C ILE A 299 5.93 24.39 -15.35
N SER A 300 5.61 25.45 -16.08
CA SER A 300 4.88 26.62 -15.54
C SER A 300 3.36 26.48 -15.67
N SER A 301 2.89 25.73 -16.65
CA SER A 301 1.46 25.57 -16.93
C SER A 301 0.82 24.53 -16.00
N LEU A 302 -0.09 24.97 -15.14
CA LEU A 302 -0.82 24.08 -14.21
C LEU A 302 -1.60 22.95 -14.91
N PRO A 303 -2.34 23.19 -16.02
CA PRO A 303 -3.04 22.11 -16.72
C PRO A 303 -2.08 21.02 -17.22
N TRP A 304 -0.89 21.41 -17.74
CA TRP A 304 0.11 20.44 -18.17
C TRP A 304 0.71 19.70 -16.97
N LEU A 305 1.00 20.38 -15.87
CA LEU A 305 1.55 19.77 -14.67
C LEU A 305 0.59 18.71 -14.10
N ILE A 306 -0.70 19.04 -13.99
CA ILE A 306 -1.75 18.12 -13.51
C ILE A 306 -1.96 16.97 -14.50
N GLY A 307 -2.03 17.25 -15.81
CA GLY A 307 -2.25 16.23 -16.83
C GLY A 307 -1.10 15.23 -16.95
N LEU A 308 0.13 15.69 -16.83
CA LEU A 308 1.31 14.82 -16.82
C LEU A 308 1.38 13.97 -15.55
N GLY A 309 0.91 14.48 -14.40
CA GLY A 309 0.75 13.68 -13.18
C GLY A 309 -0.20 12.49 -13.37
N ALA A 310 -1.33 12.72 -14.04
CA ALA A 310 -2.25 11.65 -14.42
C ALA A 310 -1.61 10.65 -15.39
N LEU A 311 -0.80 11.11 -16.34
CA LEU A 311 -0.08 10.25 -17.28
C LEU A 311 1.00 9.40 -16.57
N GLU A 312 1.76 9.99 -15.65
CA GLU A 312 2.75 9.27 -14.83
C GLU A 312 2.11 8.10 -14.07
N SER A 313 0.92 8.31 -13.50
CA SER A 313 0.25 7.28 -12.71
C SER A 313 -0.05 6.00 -13.49
N VAL A 314 -0.22 6.08 -14.81
CA VAL A 314 -0.34 4.91 -15.70
C VAL A 314 0.92 4.06 -15.65
N GLY A 315 2.10 4.70 -15.72
CA GLY A 315 3.39 4.01 -15.60
C GLY A 315 3.55 3.34 -14.23
N VAL A 316 3.27 4.09 -13.16
CA VAL A 316 3.35 3.57 -11.78
C VAL A 316 2.40 2.39 -11.56
N ALA A 317 1.18 2.45 -12.09
CA ALA A 317 0.21 1.36 -12.02
C ALA A 317 0.73 0.06 -12.65
N MET A 318 1.59 0.15 -13.68
CA MET A 318 2.17 -1.01 -14.35
C MET A 318 3.31 -1.66 -13.55
N ALA A 319 4.03 -0.91 -12.72
CA ALA A 319 5.16 -1.41 -11.94
C ALA A 319 4.71 -2.35 -10.82
N MET A 320 3.65 -2.01 -10.11
CA MET A 320 3.24 -2.69 -8.88
C MET A 320 2.90 -4.17 -9.09
N PRO A 321 2.02 -4.59 -10.02
CA PRO A 321 1.72 -5.99 -10.26
C PRO A 321 2.95 -6.77 -10.74
N ALA A 322 3.80 -6.15 -11.57
CA ALA A 322 5.02 -6.77 -12.07
C ALA A 322 6.03 -7.03 -10.93
N ALA A 323 6.24 -6.07 -10.03
CA ALA A 323 7.11 -6.22 -8.87
C ALA A 323 6.57 -7.27 -7.90
N GLN A 324 5.27 -7.26 -7.60
CA GLN A 324 4.63 -8.26 -6.73
C GLN A 324 4.71 -9.67 -7.31
N SER A 325 4.56 -9.83 -8.62
CA SER A 325 4.70 -11.11 -9.29
C SER A 325 6.14 -11.65 -9.22
N LEU A 326 7.15 -10.79 -9.43
CA LEU A 326 8.56 -11.16 -9.25
C LEU A 326 8.84 -11.58 -7.80
N LEU A 327 8.28 -10.85 -6.83
CA LEU A 327 8.45 -11.14 -5.42
C LEU A 327 7.83 -12.49 -5.04
N ALA A 328 6.64 -12.79 -5.55
CA ALA A 328 5.96 -14.07 -5.33
C ALA A 328 6.75 -15.26 -5.92
N GLU A 329 7.38 -15.09 -7.08
CA GLU A 329 8.24 -16.15 -7.68
C GLU A 329 9.52 -16.40 -6.86
N ALA A 330 10.05 -15.38 -6.21
CA ALA A 330 11.29 -15.50 -5.42
C ALA A 330 11.05 -16.07 -4.03
N ALA A 331 9.84 -15.92 -3.48
CA ALA A 331 9.48 -16.41 -2.16
C ALA A 331 8.69 -17.72 -2.29
N PRO A 332 9.03 -18.79 -1.55
CA PRO A 332 8.18 -19.97 -1.43
C PRO A 332 6.87 -19.61 -0.76
N ASP A 333 5.80 -20.39 -0.99
CA ASP A 333 4.45 -20.09 -0.50
C ASP A 333 4.39 -19.75 0.99
N ALA A 334 5.14 -20.47 1.83
CA ALA A 334 5.28 -20.18 3.25
C ALA A 334 6.04 -18.85 3.55
N GLY A 335 6.87 -18.36 2.63
CA GLY A 335 7.68 -17.14 2.77
C GLY A 335 7.07 -15.90 2.11
N ALA A 336 6.00 -16.03 1.33
CA ALA A 336 5.43 -14.94 0.54
C ALA A 336 5.01 -13.74 1.41
N GLY A 337 4.35 -13.99 2.54
CA GLY A 337 3.96 -12.93 3.48
C GLY A 337 5.15 -12.17 4.05
N ARG A 338 6.26 -12.86 4.34
CA ARG A 338 7.50 -12.25 4.83
C ARG A 338 8.17 -11.38 3.77
N ALA A 339 8.18 -11.86 2.52
CA ALA A 339 8.75 -11.10 1.40
C ALA A 339 7.94 -9.83 1.13
N MET A 340 6.60 -9.92 1.13
CA MET A 340 5.71 -8.77 0.99
C MET A 340 5.86 -7.78 2.15
N GLY A 341 5.96 -8.28 3.39
CA GLY A 341 6.20 -7.44 4.57
C GLY A 341 7.54 -6.70 4.49
N LEU A 342 8.60 -7.37 4.05
CA LEU A 342 9.91 -6.76 3.86
C LEU A 342 9.89 -5.69 2.76
N PHE A 343 9.22 -5.98 1.62
CA PHE A 343 9.02 -5.02 0.54
C PHE A 343 8.31 -3.76 1.05
N ALA A 344 7.17 -3.92 1.71
CA ALA A 344 6.39 -2.81 2.25
C ALA A 344 7.17 -2.01 3.30
N SER A 345 7.91 -2.68 4.20
CA SER A 345 8.72 -2.02 5.22
C SER A 345 9.85 -1.18 4.62
N ILE A 346 10.57 -1.73 3.63
CA ILE A 346 11.65 -1.00 2.95
C ILE A 346 11.08 0.18 2.17
N GLN A 347 9.96 0.01 1.48
CA GLN A 347 9.29 1.09 0.77
C GLN A 347 8.85 2.20 1.75
N THR A 348 8.20 1.85 2.86
CA THR A 348 7.76 2.82 3.88
C THR A 348 8.93 3.57 4.50
N ALA A 349 10.05 2.88 4.80
CA ALA A 349 11.26 3.53 5.29
C ALA A 349 11.87 4.49 4.26
N ALA A 350 11.86 4.13 2.98
CA ALA A 350 12.34 4.99 1.90
C ALA A 350 11.44 6.21 1.70
N ILE A 351 10.12 6.07 1.80
CA ILE A 351 9.16 7.18 1.81
C ILE A 351 9.49 8.15 2.97
N ALA A 352 9.63 7.61 4.19
CA ALA A 352 9.94 8.40 5.37
C ALA A 352 11.25 9.19 5.21
N ALA A 353 12.32 8.52 4.79
CA ALA A 353 13.62 9.16 4.61
C ALA A 353 13.59 10.26 3.54
N SER A 354 12.93 10.01 2.41
CA SER A 354 12.81 10.96 1.32
C SER A 354 11.96 12.17 1.71
N ALA A 355 10.78 11.95 2.28
CA ALA A 355 9.91 13.03 2.75
C ALA A 355 10.59 13.93 3.79
N ALA A 356 11.36 13.33 4.72
CA ALA A 356 12.05 14.07 5.78
C ALA A 356 13.02 15.12 5.25
N VAL A 357 13.73 14.83 4.15
CA VAL A 357 14.72 15.74 3.58
C VAL A 357 14.13 16.66 2.51
N SER A 358 13.02 16.27 1.90
CA SER A 358 12.44 16.94 0.72
C SER A 358 12.00 18.37 1.00
N GLY A 359 11.42 18.63 2.18
CA GLY A 359 11.02 19.99 2.56
C GLY A 359 12.21 20.92 2.68
N GLY A 360 13.30 20.46 3.32
CA GLY A 360 14.54 21.24 3.42
C GLY A 360 15.19 21.50 2.05
N LEU A 361 15.16 20.52 1.15
CA LEU A 361 15.63 20.67 -0.22
C LEU A 361 14.75 21.64 -1.02
N PHE A 362 13.43 21.62 -0.80
CA PHE A 362 12.48 22.55 -1.44
C PHE A 362 12.73 23.99 -1.02
N ALA A 363 13.11 24.21 0.24
CA ALA A 363 13.48 25.54 0.75
C ALA A 363 14.72 26.13 0.06
N ILE A 364 15.64 25.29 -0.48
CA ILE A 364 16.78 25.75 -1.28
C ILE A 364 16.28 26.26 -2.64
N ALA A 365 15.52 25.42 -3.34
CA ALA A 365 14.79 25.78 -4.55
C ALA A 365 13.74 24.71 -4.88
N PRO A 366 12.58 25.08 -5.46
CA PRO A 366 11.48 24.14 -5.73
C PRO A 366 11.85 22.93 -6.62
N TRP A 367 12.87 23.04 -7.44
CA TRP A 367 13.33 21.96 -8.33
C TRP A 367 14.30 20.96 -7.65
N VAL A 368 14.97 21.36 -6.57
CA VAL A 368 16.05 20.58 -5.93
C VAL A 368 15.58 19.20 -5.46
N PRO A 369 14.47 19.04 -4.72
CA PRO A 369 14.06 17.72 -4.25
C PRO A 369 13.70 16.78 -5.40
N PHE A 370 13.08 17.28 -6.47
CA PHE A 370 12.68 16.47 -7.62
C PHE A 370 13.89 15.96 -8.42
N VAL A 371 14.87 16.83 -8.66
CA VAL A 371 16.11 16.46 -9.36
C VAL A 371 16.95 15.54 -8.49
N ALA A 372 17.07 15.81 -7.19
CA ALA A 372 17.80 14.95 -6.27
C ALA A 372 17.23 13.52 -6.24
N VAL A 373 15.90 13.38 -6.13
CA VAL A 373 15.28 12.05 -6.15
C VAL A 373 15.42 11.38 -7.51
N ALA A 374 15.34 12.13 -8.60
CA ALA A 374 15.53 11.58 -9.94
C ALA A 374 16.95 11.01 -10.11
N VAL A 375 17.98 11.73 -9.63
CA VAL A 375 19.38 11.25 -9.68
C VAL A 375 19.54 9.97 -8.84
N VAL A 376 19.07 9.96 -7.59
CA VAL A 376 19.14 8.76 -6.73
C VAL A 376 18.40 7.60 -7.35
N SER A 377 17.18 7.84 -7.85
CA SER A 377 16.37 6.82 -8.52
C SER A 377 17.03 6.29 -9.80
N ALA A 378 17.66 7.14 -10.60
CA ALA A 378 18.37 6.75 -11.81
C ALA A 378 19.57 5.85 -11.49
N LEU A 379 20.38 6.23 -10.47
CA LEU A 379 21.54 5.41 -10.04
C LEU A 379 21.11 4.03 -9.54
N LEU A 380 20.06 3.97 -8.72
CA LEU A 380 19.53 2.70 -8.22
C LEU A 380 18.92 1.87 -9.35
N THR A 381 18.16 2.48 -10.26
CA THR A 381 17.53 1.79 -11.39
C THR A 381 18.58 1.26 -12.37
N ALA A 382 19.66 1.99 -12.59
CA ALA A 382 20.79 1.54 -13.42
C ALA A 382 21.46 0.26 -12.90
N SER A 383 21.35 -0.04 -11.61
CA SER A 383 21.84 -1.29 -11.02
C SER A 383 20.96 -2.51 -11.35
N LEU A 384 19.66 -2.33 -11.65
CA LEU A 384 18.69 -3.42 -11.82
C LEU A 384 19.04 -4.38 -12.98
N PRO A 385 19.48 -3.93 -14.17
CA PRO A 385 19.91 -4.84 -15.23
C PRO A 385 21.07 -5.74 -14.83
N VAL A 386 21.96 -5.26 -13.94
CA VAL A 386 23.09 -6.02 -13.42
C VAL A 386 22.62 -7.02 -12.36
N VAL A 387 21.81 -6.57 -11.42
CA VAL A 387 21.24 -7.40 -10.34
C VAL A 387 20.40 -8.54 -10.92
N TRP A 388 19.61 -8.26 -11.96
CA TRP A 388 18.75 -9.26 -12.60
C TRP A 388 19.39 -10.04 -13.75
N ARG A 389 20.72 -10.03 -13.89
CA ARG A 389 21.41 -10.89 -14.87
C ARG A 389 21.09 -12.36 -14.62
N GLY A 390 20.62 -13.08 -15.67
CA GLY A 390 20.23 -14.48 -15.57
C GLY A 390 18.89 -14.76 -14.86
N VAL A 391 18.13 -13.72 -14.50
CA VAL A 391 16.75 -13.85 -14.05
C VAL A 391 15.84 -13.91 -15.29
N GLN A 392 14.91 -14.88 -15.36
CA GLN A 392 13.89 -14.90 -16.41
C GLN A 392 12.70 -14.05 -15.93
N GLY A 393 12.37 -13.01 -16.67
CA GLY A 393 11.25 -12.11 -16.32
C GLY A 393 9.91 -12.51 -16.97
N ARG A 394 9.88 -13.58 -17.76
CA ARG A 394 8.67 -14.12 -18.38
C ARG A 394 8.17 -15.33 -17.61
N VAL A 395 6.85 -15.46 -17.47
CA VAL A 395 6.23 -16.70 -17.02
C VAL A 395 6.55 -17.79 -18.06
N SER A 396 7.27 -18.84 -17.65
CA SER A 396 7.33 -20.06 -18.45
C SER A 396 5.90 -20.60 -18.49
N ARG A 397 5.21 -20.49 -19.65
CA ARG A 397 3.94 -21.21 -19.81
C ARG A 397 4.21 -22.67 -19.45
N PRO A 398 3.38 -23.32 -18.61
CA PRO A 398 3.41 -24.77 -18.52
C PRO A 398 3.34 -25.27 -19.98
N VAL A 399 4.30 -26.05 -20.38
CA VAL A 399 4.20 -26.79 -21.65
C VAL A 399 2.88 -27.53 -21.52
N ALA A 400 1.90 -27.19 -22.37
CA ALA A 400 0.65 -27.93 -22.41
C ALA A 400 1.06 -29.39 -22.53
N ALA A 401 0.69 -30.22 -21.55
CA ALA A 401 0.93 -31.66 -21.62
C ALA A 401 0.42 -32.10 -22.97
N GLY A 402 1.31 -32.60 -23.81
CA GLY A 402 0.95 -33.08 -25.13
C GLY A 402 -0.13 -34.16 -24.97
N PRO A 403 -1.00 -34.36 -25.96
CA PRO A 403 -2.04 -35.37 -25.90
C PRO A 403 -1.51 -36.79 -25.59
N ASP A 404 -0.20 -37.00 -25.68
CA ASP A 404 0.46 -38.27 -25.43
C ASP A 404 0.77 -38.57 -23.94
N ASP A 405 0.73 -37.55 -23.06
CA ASP A 405 1.03 -37.71 -21.63
C ASP A 405 -0.18 -38.20 -20.80
N VAL A 406 -1.40 -38.19 -21.40
CA VAL A 406 -2.65 -38.66 -20.74
C VAL A 406 -2.76 -40.19 -20.76
N THR A 407 -1.92 -40.89 -21.53
CA THR A 407 -2.00 -42.36 -21.67
C THR A 407 -1.06 -43.13 -20.75
N ALA A 408 -0.11 -42.48 -20.06
CA ALA A 408 0.92 -43.16 -19.27
C ALA A 408 0.52 -43.52 -17.83
N ASP A 409 -0.59 -43.02 -17.29
CA ASP A 409 -1.00 -43.27 -15.89
C ASP A 409 -2.30 -44.09 -15.75
N ARG A 410 -2.61 -44.97 -16.75
CA ARG A 410 -3.59 -46.00 -16.56
C ARG A 410 -2.91 -47.30 -16.13
N ARG A 411 -2.42 -47.38 -14.89
CA ARG A 411 -2.20 -48.67 -14.24
C ARG A 411 -3.57 -49.26 -13.93
N PRO A 412 -3.88 -50.50 -14.36
CA PRO A 412 -5.13 -51.13 -14.00
C PRO A 412 -5.12 -51.37 -12.49
N VAL A 413 -6.13 -50.81 -11.82
CA VAL A 413 -6.42 -51.16 -10.43
C VAL A 413 -6.79 -52.65 -10.44
N ALA A 414 -5.89 -53.48 -9.92
CA ALA A 414 -6.17 -54.90 -9.69
C ALA A 414 -7.33 -55.02 -8.70
N VAL A 415 -8.45 -55.50 -9.19
CA VAL A 415 -9.60 -55.91 -8.38
C VAL A 415 -9.14 -57.11 -7.59
N LEU A 416 -8.85 -56.95 -6.29
CA LEU A 416 -8.75 -58.03 -5.34
C LEU A 416 -10.18 -58.54 -5.12
N ALA A 417 -10.53 -59.59 -5.85
CA ALA A 417 -11.72 -60.38 -5.59
C ALA A 417 -11.54 -61.11 -4.24
N ASP A 418 -12.51 -60.94 -3.40
CA ASP A 418 -12.65 -61.50 -2.07
C ASP A 418 -13.01 -63.00 -2.22
N GLU A 419 -12.03 -63.90 -1.99
CA GLU A 419 -12.25 -65.35 -1.76
C GLU A 419 -12.37 -65.60 -0.27
N ARG A 420 -13.53 -65.39 0.29
CA ARG A 420 -13.94 -66.04 1.55
C ARG A 420 -15.44 -66.27 1.56
N LEU A 421 -15.87 -67.41 0.99
CA LEU A 421 -17.08 -68.11 1.37
C LEU A 421 -16.99 -69.52 0.79
N ALA A 422 -16.38 -70.48 1.56
CA ALA A 422 -16.71 -71.92 1.58
C ALA A 422 -15.74 -72.62 2.55
N GLY A 423 -16.24 -73.09 3.67
CA GLY A 423 -15.53 -73.95 4.62
C GLY A 423 -16.02 -73.73 6.03
#